data_85e616569c63e298c33482b766dc127f
#
_entry.id   85e616569c63e298c33482b766dc127f
#
_cell.length_a   1.000
_cell.length_b   1.000
_cell.length_c   1.000
_cell.angle_alpha   90.00
_cell.angle_beta   90.00
_cell.angle_gamma   90.00
#
_symmetry.space_group_name_H-M   'P 1'
#
loop_
_entity.id
_entity.type
_entity.pdbx_description
1 polymer ?
#
loop_
_entity_poly.entity_id
_entity_poly.type
_entity_poly.pdbx_seq_one_letter_code
_entity_poly.pdbx_strand_id
1 'polypeptide(L)'
;MSAIPADASAATAVATEDAIEAGRPEPMARRVRQRLNSRGATAAAIIIATIWTIPTFGLFISSFRPEDSIQNSGWWNFLGDFQFTLENYGDVLASGRSSSPNLGQYFLNSLAIVIPGTIFPLVLASMAAYIFAWGRFRGKDTLFIFVFALQIVPLQMALIPLLSLFINLKIGEFQLLPAGTYAQLWIAHTIFALPLAIFLLHNFISEIPGEVIEAARVDGAGHATIFWRIILPLSVPAIASFGIFQFLWVWNDLLVALVFSGGTADVAPITQRLAELTGTRGNEWHRLTAGAFVSMIIPLAVFFGLQRYFVRGLLAGGLKG
;
A
#
# COMPACT_ATOMS: atom_id res chain seq x y z
N MET A 1 2.28 76.94 20.03
CA MET A 1 1.68 75.70 19.53
C MET A 1 2.84 74.93 18.85
N SER A 2 3.44 73.97 19.54
CA SER A 2 4.55 73.16 19.03
C SER A 2 3.95 71.94 18.32
N ALA A 3 4.20 71.80 17.01
CA ALA A 3 3.83 70.68 16.23
C ALA A 3 4.67 69.47 16.58
N ILE A 4 4.07 68.38 17.01
CA ILE A 4 4.72 67.06 17.22
C ILE A 4 5.08 66.53 15.81
N PRO A 5 6.29 66.13 15.56
CA PRO A 5 6.71 65.60 14.27
C PRO A 5 6.03 64.24 14.02
N ALA A 6 5.39 64.09 12.85
CA ALA A 6 4.66 62.89 12.42
C ALA A 6 5.54 61.60 12.42
N ASP A 7 6.85 61.74 12.42
CA ASP A 7 7.84 60.64 12.39
C ASP A 7 7.91 59.90 13.73
N ALA A 8 7.62 60.52 14.89
CA ALA A 8 7.64 59.87 16.18
C ALA A 8 6.46 58.90 16.38
N SER A 9 5.33 59.17 15.71
CA SER A 9 4.09 58.34 15.77
C SER A 9 4.29 57.03 14.97
N ALA A 10 4.94 57.08 13.82
CA ALA A 10 5.21 55.92 12.97
C ALA A 10 6.21 54.95 13.64
N ALA A 11 7.27 55.52 14.23
CA ALA A 11 8.27 54.71 14.92
C ALA A 11 7.70 53.99 16.17
N THR A 12 6.74 54.64 16.87
CA THR A 12 6.07 54.03 18.06
C THR A 12 5.07 52.92 17.64
N ALA A 13 4.40 53.09 16.50
CA ALA A 13 3.48 52.11 15.93
C ALA A 13 4.24 50.81 15.50
N VAL A 14 5.38 50.96 14.82
CA VAL A 14 6.22 49.83 14.41
C VAL A 14 6.80 49.09 15.64
N ALA A 15 7.29 49.84 16.64
CA ALA A 15 7.80 49.23 17.89
C ALA A 15 6.72 48.48 18.69
N THR A 16 5.45 48.93 18.64
CA THR A 16 4.33 48.24 19.27
C THR A 16 3.90 47.01 18.47
N GLU A 17 3.91 47.01 17.16
CA GLU A 17 3.64 45.83 16.33
C GLU A 17 4.73 44.74 16.52
N ASP A 18 6.01 45.11 16.54
CA ASP A 18 7.11 44.17 16.82
C ASP A 18 7.02 43.58 18.24
N ALA A 19 6.61 44.38 19.22
CA ALA A 19 6.40 43.90 20.60
C ALA A 19 5.18 42.96 20.72
N ILE A 20 4.10 43.21 19.97
CA ILE A 20 2.93 42.33 19.91
C ILE A 20 3.25 41.02 19.15
N GLU A 21 4.06 41.05 18.11
CA GLU A 21 4.52 39.84 17.42
C GLU A 21 5.48 39.01 18.29
N ALA A 22 6.37 39.65 19.02
CA ALA A 22 7.28 38.96 19.96
C ALA A 22 6.57 38.28 21.14
N GLY A 23 5.38 38.74 21.51
CA GLY A 23 4.56 38.17 22.57
C GLY A 23 3.60 37.07 22.13
N ARG A 24 3.47 36.80 20.82
CA ARG A 24 2.59 35.72 20.34
C ARG A 24 3.22 34.35 20.66
N PRO A 25 2.47 33.45 21.33
CA PRO A 25 2.97 32.10 21.57
C PRO A 25 3.27 31.44 20.23
N GLU A 26 4.49 30.93 20.07
CA GLU A 26 4.90 30.22 18.87
C GLU A 26 3.86 29.15 18.48
N PRO A 27 3.49 29.04 17.17
CA PRO A 27 2.54 28.04 16.70
C PRO A 27 2.96 26.64 17.19
N MET A 28 2.00 25.88 17.69
CA MET A 28 2.24 24.54 18.26
C MET A 28 3.05 23.63 17.31
N ALA A 29 2.83 23.77 15.99
CA ALA A 29 3.59 23.10 14.94
C ALA A 29 5.10 23.44 15.00
N ARG A 30 5.50 24.68 15.31
CA ARG A 30 6.90 25.10 15.40
C ARG A 30 7.58 24.52 16.63
N ARG A 31 6.88 24.48 17.77
CA ARG A 31 7.36 23.85 19.01
C ARG A 31 7.51 22.34 18.88
N VAL A 32 6.56 21.68 18.20
CA VAL A 32 6.64 20.24 17.90
C VAL A 32 7.81 19.96 16.96
N ARG A 33 7.99 20.76 15.92
CA ARG A 33 9.13 20.61 14.98
C ARG A 33 10.48 20.83 15.66
N GLN A 34 10.59 21.80 16.56
CA GLN A 34 11.82 22.04 17.33
C GLN A 34 12.12 20.90 18.31
N ARG A 35 11.09 20.34 18.96
CA ARG A 35 11.26 19.16 19.83
C ARG A 35 11.64 17.91 19.04
N LEU A 36 11.08 17.69 17.86
CA LEU A 36 11.42 16.57 16.97
C LEU A 36 12.83 16.69 16.38
N ASN A 37 13.38 17.91 16.25
CA ASN A 37 14.76 18.16 15.82
C ASN A 37 15.75 18.17 17.01
N SER A 38 15.33 17.84 18.23
CA SER A 38 16.24 17.74 19.36
C SER A 38 17.18 16.54 19.20
N ARG A 39 18.43 16.69 19.68
CA ARG A 39 19.41 15.58 19.66
C ARG A 39 18.87 14.33 20.36
N GLY A 40 18.07 14.50 21.41
CA GLY A 40 17.43 13.39 22.12
C GLY A 40 16.39 12.65 21.26
N ALA A 41 15.55 13.37 20.51
CA ALA A 41 14.57 12.75 19.60
C ALA A 41 15.27 12.01 18.45
N THR A 42 16.33 12.60 17.90
CA THR A 42 17.15 11.94 16.86
C THR A 42 17.81 10.67 17.39
N ALA A 43 18.39 10.72 18.60
CA ALA A 43 19.00 9.54 19.23
C ALA A 43 17.95 8.44 19.48
N ALA A 44 16.77 8.81 20.01
CA ALA A 44 15.67 7.86 20.21
C ALA A 44 15.20 7.23 18.89
N ALA A 45 15.06 8.02 17.82
CA ALA A 45 14.69 7.51 16.50
C ALA A 45 15.75 6.52 15.94
N ILE A 46 17.04 6.83 16.10
CA ILE A 46 18.13 5.93 15.67
C ILE A 46 18.09 4.63 16.48
N ILE A 47 17.93 4.70 17.80
CA ILE A 47 17.85 3.51 18.66
C ILE A 47 16.67 2.63 18.25
N ILE A 48 15.48 3.21 18.09
CA ILE A 48 14.29 2.47 17.66
C ILE A 48 14.53 1.85 16.29
N ALA A 49 15.03 2.61 15.32
CA ALA A 49 15.32 2.10 13.98
C ALA A 49 16.32 0.95 14.00
N THR A 50 17.37 1.06 14.82
CA THR A 50 18.38 0.01 15.00
C THR A 50 17.73 -1.27 15.56
N ILE A 51 16.95 -1.15 16.64
CA ILE A 51 16.25 -2.29 17.24
C ILE A 51 15.33 -2.99 16.24
N TRP A 52 14.56 -2.20 15.45
CA TRP A 52 13.69 -2.75 14.39
C TRP A 52 14.46 -3.41 13.24
N THR A 53 15.68 -2.97 12.99
CA THR A 53 16.51 -3.52 11.91
C THR A 53 17.17 -4.85 12.31
N ILE A 54 17.43 -5.10 13.59
CA ILE A 54 18.11 -6.31 14.08
C ILE A 54 17.48 -7.61 13.56
N PRO A 55 16.16 -7.86 13.67
CA PRO A 55 15.57 -9.10 13.20
C PRO A 55 15.73 -9.28 11.68
N THR A 56 15.49 -8.22 10.89
CA THR A 56 15.64 -8.25 9.44
C THR A 56 17.10 -8.47 9.03
N PHE A 57 18.03 -7.84 9.72
CA PHE A 57 19.48 -8.06 9.52
C PHE A 57 19.88 -9.50 9.84
N GLY A 58 19.35 -10.06 10.92
CA GLY A 58 19.57 -11.46 11.29
C GLY A 58 19.08 -12.44 10.23
N LEU A 59 17.89 -12.19 9.67
CA LEU A 59 17.37 -12.97 8.54
C LEU A 59 18.25 -12.80 7.30
N PHE A 60 18.73 -11.58 7.03
CA PHE A 60 19.63 -11.29 5.91
C PHE A 60 20.94 -12.09 6.01
N ILE A 61 21.57 -12.07 7.16
CA ILE A 61 22.79 -12.89 7.41
C ILE A 61 22.45 -14.38 7.25
N SER A 62 21.33 -14.84 7.81
CA SER A 62 20.92 -16.24 7.72
C SER A 62 20.70 -16.69 6.27
N SER A 63 20.23 -15.81 5.39
CA SER A 63 20.00 -16.16 3.97
C SER A 63 21.27 -16.56 3.21
N PHE A 64 22.45 -16.19 3.74
CA PHE A 64 23.76 -16.55 3.17
C PHE A 64 24.49 -17.63 3.97
N ARG A 65 23.89 -18.21 5.00
CA ARG A 65 24.52 -19.25 5.81
C ARG A 65 24.11 -20.64 5.33
N PRO A 66 25.03 -21.62 5.37
CA PRO A 66 24.70 -23.02 5.10
C PRO A 66 23.64 -23.55 6.07
N GLU A 67 22.86 -24.53 5.62
CA GLU A 67 21.76 -25.14 6.40
C GLU A 67 22.24 -25.61 7.78
N ASP A 68 23.33 -26.37 7.84
CA ASP A 68 23.89 -26.90 9.08
C ASP A 68 24.26 -25.78 10.10
N SER A 69 24.78 -24.68 9.58
CA SER A 69 25.14 -23.52 10.43
C SER A 69 23.92 -22.82 11.00
N ILE A 70 22.81 -22.77 10.24
CA ILE A 70 21.55 -22.16 10.70
C ILE A 70 20.89 -23.01 11.78
N GLN A 71 20.93 -24.35 11.62
CA GLN A 71 20.31 -25.27 12.59
C GLN A 71 21.06 -25.34 13.92
N ASN A 72 22.37 -25.16 13.90
CA ASN A 72 23.25 -25.40 15.05
C ASN A 72 23.73 -24.13 15.75
N SER A 73 23.57 -22.92 15.15
CA SER A 73 24.06 -21.68 15.73
C SER A 73 23.22 -20.44 15.35
N GLY A 74 23.23 -19.44 16.23
CA GLY A 74 22.54 -18.20 15.96
C GLY A 74 23.21 -17.37 14.86
N TRP A 75 22.45 -16.46 14.22
CA TRP A 75 22.95 -15.59 13.14
C TRP A 75 24.11 -14.69 13.58
N TRP A 76 24.20 -14.33 14.88
CA TRP A 76 25.28 -13.50 15.44
C TRP A 76 26.64 -14.17 15.44
N ASN A 77 26.72 -15.48 15.24
CA ASN A 77 27.99 -16.20 15.11
C ASN A 77 28.74 -15.84 13.82
N PHE A 78 28.11 -15.10 12.88
CA PHE A 78 28.78 -14.62 11.66
C PHE A 78 30.02 -13.76 11.97
N LEU A 79 30.08 -13.14 13.15
CA LEU A 79 31.25 -12.36 13.58
C LEU A 79 32.47 -13.21 13.93
N GLY A 80 32.29 -14.48 14.28
CA GLY A 80 33.37 -15.40 14.66
C GLY A 80 33.67 -16.50 13.64
N ASP A 81 32.63 -17.02 13.00
CA ASP A 81 32.71 -18.07 11.96
C ASP A 81 31.77 -17.72 10.81
N PHE A 82 32.30 -16.96 9.85
CA PHE A 82 31.55 -16.51 8.70
C PHE A 82 31.61 -17.54 7.57
N GLN A 83 30.62 -18.42 7.55
CA GLN A 83 30.40 -19.35 6.45
C GLN A 83 29.39 -18.73 5.48
N PHE A 84 29.85 -18.38 4.28
CA PHE A 84 29.03 -17.74 3.25
C PHE A 84 28.71 -18.73 2.12
N THR A 85 27.41 -18.82 1.77
CA THR A 85 26.98 -19.59 0.61
C THR A 85 25.90 -18.82 -0.17
N LEU A 86 25.86 -19.00 -1.49
CA LEU A 86 24.77 -18.58 -2.37
C LEU A 86 23.86 -19.76 -2.77
N GLU A 87 24.13 -20.96 -2.27
CA GLU A 87 23.33 -22.16 -2.59
C GLU A 87 21.86 -21.97 -2.24
N ASN A 88 21.56 -21.34 -1.11
CA ASN A 88 20.18 -21.05 -0.69
C ASN A 88 19.40 -20.28 -1.77
N TYR A 89 20.04 -19.29 -2.38
CA TYR A 89 19.44 -18.52 -3.48
C TYR A 89 19.37 -19.33 -4.78
N GLY A 90 20.38 -20.16 -5.05
CA GLY A 90 20.36 -21.11 -6.14
C GLY A 90 19.21 -22.11 -6.04
N ASP A 91 19.02 -22.70 -4.88
CA ASP A 91 17.95 -23.67 -4.59
C ASP A 91 16.54 -23.04 -4.66
N VAL A 92 16.44 -21.77 -4.30
CA VAL A 92 15.18 -21.02 -4.34
C VAL A 92 14.81 -20.64 -5.77
N LEU A 93 15.79 -20.21 -6.59
CA LEU A 93 15.55 -19.66 -7.92
C LEU A 93 15.62 -20.74 -9.03
N ALA A 94 16.46 -21.76 -8.86
CA ALA A 94 16.67 -22.79 -9.87
C ALA A 94 15.84 -24.05 -9.61
N SER A 95 15.14 -24.51 -10.62
CA SER A 95 14.53 -25.85 -10.66
C SER A 95 15.65 -26.87 -10.91
N GLY A 96 15.90 -27.76 -9.97
CA GLY A 96 16.82 -28.84 -10.35
C GLY A 96 17.36 -29.77 -9.25
N ARG A 97 17.32 -29.35 -7.98
CA ARG A 97 17.80 -30.18 -6.86
C ARG A 97 16.72 -30.72 -5.95
N SER A 98 15.47 -30.26 -6.11
CA SER A 98 14.33 -30.70 -5.31
C SER A 98 13.15 -31.01 -6.22
N SER A 99 12.37 -32.02 -5.87
CA SER A 99 11.09 -32.37 -6.53
C SER A 99 9.98 -31.33 -6.30
N SER A 100 10.31 -30.22 -5.67
CA SER A 100 9.38 -29.10 -5.43
C SER A 100 9.45 -28.06 -6.55
N PRO A 101 8.32 -27.44 -6.94
CA PRO A 101 8.31 -26.33 -7.89
C PRO A 101 9.25 -25.21 -7.43
N ASN A 102 9.94 -24.60 -8.39
CA ASN A 102 10.86 -23.49 -8.09
C ASN A 102 10.10 -22.23 -7.64
N LEU A 103 10.73 -21.42 -6.83
CA LEU A 103 10.13 -20.18 -6.33
C LEU A 103 9.86 -19.17 -7.47
N GLY A 104 10.58 -19.29 -8.60
CA GLY A 104 10.40 -18.46 -9.77
C GLY A 104 8.98 -18.53 -10.34
N GLN A 105 8.37 -19.73 -10.38
CA GLN A 105 6.98 -19.89 -10.82
C GLN A 105 6.03 -19.15 -9.90
N TYR A 106 6.16 -19.31 -8.59
CA TYR A 106 5.33 -18.60 -7.59
C TYR A 106 5.54 -17.09 -7.61
N PHE A 107 6.76 -16.65 -7.93
CA PHE A 107 7.06 -15.23 -8.11
C PHE A 107 6.33 -14.66 -9.34
N LEU A 108 6.34 -15.35 -10.47
CA LEU A 108 5.60 -14.97 -11.66
C LEU A 108 4.08 -15.01 -11.42
N ASN A 109 3.60 -16.01 -10.68
CA ASN A 109 2.20 -16.07 -10.25
C ASN A 109 1.82 -14.84 -9.41
N SER A 110 2.68 -14.44 -8.45
CA SER A 110 2.46 -13.22 -7.66
C SER A 110 2.34 -11.98 -8.54
N LEU A 111 3.19 -11.83 -9.56
CA LEU A 111 3.07 -10.73 -10.53
C LEU A 111 1.76 -10.81 -11.33
N ALA A 112 1.40 -12.01 -11.79
CA ALA A 112 0.15 -12.25 -12.51
C ALA A 112 -1.10 -11.95 -11.65
N ILE A 113 -1.01 -12.14 -10.34
CA ILE A 113 -2.10 -11.83 -9.40
C ILE A 113 -2.13 -10.34 -9.06
N VAL A 114 -0.98 -9.76 -8.68
CA VAL A 114 -0.93 -8.41 -8.11
C VAL A 114 -1.22 -7.32 -9.14
N ILE A 115 -0.77 -7.49 -10.39
CA ILE A 115 -0.98 -6.47 -11.42
C ILE A 115 -2.47 -6.25 -11.70
N PRO A 116 -3.27 -7.29 -12.08
CA PRO A 116 -4.71 -7.10 -12.26
C PRO A 116 -5.44 -6.84 -10.94
N GLY A 117 -5.04 -7.49 -9.83
CA GLY A 117 -5.60 -7.26 -8.48
C GLY A 117 -5.38 -5.84 -7.95
N THR A 118 -4.47 -5.07 -8.56
CA THR A 118 -4.29 -3.64 -8.29
C THR A 118 -5.03 -2.77 -9.31
N ILE A 119 -4.91 -3.07 -10.59
CA ILE A 119 -5.46 -2.24 -11.66
C ILE A 119 -7.00 -2.27 -11.66
N PHE A 120 -7.63 -3.44 -11.53
CA PHE A 120 -9.08 -3.56 -11.59
C PHE A 120 -9.80 -2.73 -10.51
N PRO A 121 -9.45 -2.84 -9.21
CA PRO A 121 -10.11 -2.01 -8.20
C PRO A 121 -9.80 -0.51 -8.40
N LEU A 122 -8.61 -0.12 -8.87
CA LEU A 122 -8.28 1.28 -9.14
C LEU A 122 -9.17 1.87 -10.24
N VAL A 123 -9.34 1.15 -11.35
CA VAL A 123 -10.18 1.61 -12.47
C VAL A 123 -11.64 1.72 -12.03
N LEU A 124 -12.18 0.64 -11.44
CA LEU A 124 -13.58 0.61 -11.02
C LEU A 124 -13.88 1.64 -9.93
N ALA A 125 -13.00 1.75 -8.94
CA ALA A 125 -13.18 2.71 -7.86
C ALA A 125 -13.05 4.16 -8.33
N SER A 126 -12.15 4.46 -9.28
CA SER A 126 -12.02 5.81 -9.84
C SER A 126 -13.30 6.23 -10.57
N MET A 127 -13.88 5.33 -11.35
CA MET A 127 -15.16 5.58 -12.03
C MET A 127 -16.31 5.75 -11.04
N ALA A 128 -16.41 4.87 -10.05
CA ALA A 128 -17.44 4.94 -9.02
C ALA A 128 -17.31 6.20 -8.17
N ALA A 129 -16.09 6.53 -7.73
CA ALA A 129 -15.80 7.73 -6.95
C ALA A 129 -16.16 9.00 -7.71
N TYR A 130 -15.87 9.07 -9.01
CA TYR A 130 -16.30 10.19 -9.86
C TYR A 130 -17.82 10.33 -9.90
N ILE A 131 -18.54 9.23 -10.06
CA ILE A 131 -20.02 9.26 -10.09
C ILE A 131 -20.58 9.63 -8.70
N PHE A 132 -20.00 9.14 -7.63
CA PHE A 132 -20.40 9.53 -6.27
C PHE A 132 -20.04 11.00 -5.95
N ALA A 133 -18.97 11.58 -6.49
CA ALA A 133 -18.63 12.97 -6.30
C ALA A 133 -19.51 13.92 -7.15
N TRP A 134 -19.58 13.70 -8.46
CA TRP A 134 -20.12 14.64 -9.44
C TRP A 134 -21.38 14.19 -10.16
N GLY A 135 -21.81 12.95 -9.96
CA GLY A 135 -23.07 12.44 -10.50
C GLY A 135 -24.29 12.96 -9.73
N ARG A 136 -25.43 13.03 -10.42
CA ARG A 136 -26.72 13.42 -9.83
C ARG A 136 -27.73 12.29 -10.03
N PHE A 137 -27.95 11.49 -9.00
CA PHE A 137 -28.97 10.44 -9.01
C PHE A 137 -29.60 10.26 -7.61
N ARG A 138 -30.82 9.72 -7.57
CA ARG A 138 -31.54 9.49 -6.32
C ARG A 138 -30.89 8.39 -5.50
N GLY A 139 -30.71 8.60 -4.21
CA GLY A 139 -30.13 7.62 -3.29
C GLY A 139 -28.59 7.55 -3.29
N LYS A 140 -27.91 8.51 -3.96
CA LYS A 140 -26.46 8.57 -4.06
C LYS A 140 -25.77 8.41 -2.71
N ASP A 141 -26.14 9.24 -1.75
CA ASP A 141 -25.49 9.30 -0.44
C ASP A 141 -25.75 8.03 0.38
N THR A 142 -26.99 7.50 0.30
CA THR A 142 -27.33 6.24 0.96
C THR A 142 -26.53 5.08 0.37
N LEU A 143 -26.41 5.02 -0.96
CA LEU A 143 -25.61 3.98 -1.62
C LEU A 143 -24.13 4.11 -1.27
N PHE A 144 -23.58 5.33 -1.23
CA PHE A 144 -22.20 5.57 -0.83
C PHE A 144 -21.93 5.10 0.60
N ILE A 145 -22.82 5.46 1.55
CA ILE A 145 -22.70 5.01 2.95
C ILE A 145 -22.80 3.48 3.02
N PHE A 146 -23.72 2.86 2.27
CA PHE A 146 -23.86 1.41 2.25
C PHE A 146 -22.60 0.72 1.71
N VAL A 147 -22.03 1.20 0.60
CA VAL A 147 -20.77 0.67 0.05
C VAL A 147 -19.65 0.79 1.07
N PHE A 148 -19.51 1.94 1.72
CA PHE A 148 -18.50 2.14 2.75
C PHE A 148 -18.72 1.25 3.98
N ALA A 149 -19.97 1.02 4.38
CA ALA A 149 -20.30 0.14 5.51
C ALA A 149 -19.88 -1.32 5.26
N LEU A 150 -19.79 -1.77 4.02
CA LEU A 150 -19.27 -3.11 3.70
C LEU A 150 -17.83 -3.32 4.18
N GLN A 151 -17.05 -2.24 4.35
CA GLN A 151 -15.69 -2.31 4.90
C GLN A 151 -15.66 -2.81 6.36
N ILE A 152 -16.77 -2.70 7.10
CA ILE A 152 -16.87 -3.15 8.49
C ILE A 152 -16.89 -4.69 8.57
N VAL A 153 -17.33 -5.37 7.49
CA VAL A 153 -17.37 -6.83 7.44
C VAL A 153 -15.93 -7.39 7.43
N PRO A 154 -15.55 -8.19 8.43
CA PRO A 154 -14.23 -8.80 8.42
C PRO A 154 -14.04 -9.67 7.18
N LEU A 155 -12.93 -9.48 6.46
CA LEU A 155 -12.59 -10.22 5.24
C LEU A 155 -12.70 -11.74 5.46
N GLN A 156 -12.26 -12.24 6.61
CA GLN A 156 -12.28 -13.66 6.96
C GLN A 156 -13.68 -14.25 6.92
N MET A 157 -14.69 -13.50 7.31
CA MET A 157 -16.08 -13.97 7.30
C MET A 157 -16.66 -14.05 5.87
N ALA A 158 -16.14 -13.22 4.96
CA ALA A 158 -16.62 -13.17 3.59
C ALA A 158 -15.97 -14.21 2.66
N LEU A 159 -14.83 -14.81 3.04
CA LEU A 159 -14.05 -15.71 2.17
C LEU A 159 -14.86 -16.94 1.74
N ILE A 160 -15.45 -17.67 2.69
CA ILE A 160 -16.19 -18.91 2.39
C ILE A 160 -17.49 -18.64 1.61
N PRO A 161 -18.33 -17.65 1.99
CA PRO A 161 -19.49 -17.28 1.19
C PRO A 161 -19.11 -16.85 -0.24
N LEU A 162 -18.04 -16.09 -0.41
CA LEU A 162 -17.58 -15.65 -1.73
C LEU A 162 -17.05 -16.81 -2.57
N LEU A 163 -16.29 -17.73 -1.98
CA LEU A 163 -15.86 -18.95 -2.67
C LEU A 163 -17.06 -19.78 -3.12
N SER A 164 -18.05 -19.97 -2.24
CA SER A 164 -19.28 -20.67 -2.58
C SER A 164 -20.02 -19.99 -3.74
N LEU A 165 -20.11 -18.66 -3.74
CA LEU A 165 -20.68 -17.89 -4.86
C LEU A 165 -19.93 -18.17 -6.17
N PHE A 166 -18.59 -18.11 -6.17
CA PHE A 166 -17.78 -18.31 -7.37
C PHE A 166 -17.95 -19.73 -7.96
N ILE A 167 -17.96 -20.75 -7.09
CA ILE A 167 -18.15 -22.15 -7.52
C ILE A 167 -19.54 -22.37 -8.11
N ASN A 168 -20.56 -21.71 -7.58
CA ASN A 168 -21.94 -21.86 -8.04
C ASN A 168 -22.30 -20.91 -9.21
N LEU A 169 -21.43 -19.99 -9.59
CA LEU A 169 -21.69 -19.05 -10.69
C LEU A 169 -21.49 -19.74 -12.04
N LYS A 170 -22.58 -20.28 -12.58
CA LYS A 170 -22.61 -21.06 -13.82
C LYS A 170 -23.65 -20.52 -14.80
N ILE A 171 -23.35 -20.64 -16.10
CA ILE A 171 -24.32 -20.44 -17.18
C ILE A 171 -24.44 -21.77 -17.93
N GLY A 172 -25.52 -22.51 -17.68
CA GLY A 172 -25.65 -23.91 -18.10
C GLY A 172 -24.59 -24.78 -17.41
N GLU A 173 -23.80 -25.53 -18.17
CA GLU A 173 -22.66 -26.31 -17.63
C GLU A 173 -21.36 -25.51 -17.54
N PHE A 174 -21.32 -24.31 -18.12
CA PHE A 174 -20.12 -23.49 -18.13
C PHE A 174 -19.94 -22.73 -16.80
N GLN A 175 -18.84 -23.02 -16.08
CA GLN A 175 -18.47 -22.33 -14.86
C GLN A 175 -17.73 -21.03 -15.21
N LEU A 176 -18.29 -19.89 -14.79
CA LEU A 176 -17.75 -18.56 -15.09
C LEU A 176 -16.41 -18.30 -14.38
N LEU A 177 -16.26 -18.81 -13.16
CA LEU A 177 -15.08 -18.65 -12.32
C LEU A 177 -14.62 -20.02 -11.82
N PRO A 178 -13.89 -20.81 -12.66
CA PRO A 178 -13.37 -22.11 -12.23
C PRO A 178 -12.42 -21.96 -11.03
N ALA A 179 -12.47 -22.95 -10.12
CA ALA A 179 -11.56 -22.99 -8.97
C ALA A 179 -10.10 -23.10 -9.42
N GLY A 180 -9.19 -22.51 -8.66
CA GLY A 180 -7.77 -22.55 -8.94
C GLY A 180 -7.35 -21.74 -10.17
N THR A 181 -8.04 -20.64 -10.45
CA THR A 181 -7.72 -19.73 -11.56
C THR A 181 -7.35 -18.34 -11.06
N TYR A 182 -6.52 -17.65 -11.82
CA TYR A 182 -6.20 -16.24 -11.54
C TYR A 182 -7.45 -15.35 -11.47
N ALA A 183 -8.49 -15.66 -12.28
CA ALA A 183 -9.72 -14.88 -12.30
C ALA A 183 -10.42 -14.83 -10.95
N GLN A 184 -10.44 -15.93 -10.18
CA GLN A 184 -10.99 -15.92 -8.83
C GLN A 184 -10.19 -14.98 -7.91
N LEU A 185 -8.86 -15.02 -7.98
CA LEU A 185 -7.98 -14.17 -7.19
C LEU A 185 -8.16 -12.69 -7.56
N TRP A 186 -8.20 -12.35 -8.84
CA TRP A 186 -8.39 -10.97 -9.31
C TRP A 186 -9.71 -10.38 -8.84
N ILE A 187 -10.78 -11.14 -8.98
CA ILE A 187 -12.12 -10.69 -8.61
C ILE A 187 -12.26 -10.60 -7.09
N ALA A 188 -11.73 -11.57 -6.34
CA ALA A 188 -11.74 -11.53 -4.88
C ALA A 188 -11.01 -10.29 -4.34
N HIS A 189 -9.77 -10.05 -4.78
CA HIS A 189 -9.01 -8.85 -4.39
C HIS A 189 -9.71 -7.56 -4.81
N THR A 190 -10.36 -7.55 -5.97
CA THR A 190 -11.14 -6.38 -6.43
C THR A 190 -12.32 -6.12 -5.50
N ILE A 191 -13.13 -7.13 -5.18
CA ILE A 191 -14.30 -7.00 -4.31
C ILE A 191 -13.89 -6.47 -2.93
N PHE A 192 -12.84 -7.01 -2.34
CA PHE A 192 -12.38 -6.57 -1.01
C PHE A 192 -11.77 -5.17 -1.00
N ALA A 193 -11.15 -4.74 -2.10
CA ALA A 193 -10.54 -3.42 -2.22
C ALA A 193 -11.55 -2.30 -2.49
N LEU A 194 -12.63 -2.60 -3.22
CA LEU A 194 -13.55 -1.58 -3.77
C LEU A 194 -14.12 -0.61 -2.72
N PRO A 195 -14.64 -1.04 -1.55
CA PRO A 195 -15.24 -0.12 -0.59
C PRO A 195 -14.27 0.95 -0.12
N LEU A 196 -13.06 0.55 0.28
CA LEU A 196 -12.02 1.48 0.73
C LEU A 196 -11.49 2.35 -0.42
N ALA A 197 -11.28 1.76 -1.60
CA ALA A 197 -10.81 2.46 -2.78
C ALA A 197 -11.78 3.57 -3.20
N ILE A 198 -13.08 3.25 -3.26
CA ILE A 198 -14.14 4.23 -3.60
C ILE A 198 -14.15 5.35 -2.57
N PHE A 199 -14.10 5.03 -1.28
CA PHE A 199 -14.11 6.02 -0.21
C PHE A 199 -12.92 6.99 -0.31
N LEU A 200 -11.70 6.47 -0.44
CA LEU A 200 -10.49 7.30 -0.50
C LEU A 200 -10.45 8.16 -1.76
N LEU A 201 -10.76 7.58 -2.91
CA LEU A 201 -10.76 8.31 -4.18
C LEU A 201 -11.92 9.32 -4.25
N HIS A 202 -13.09 8.99 -3.70
CA HIS A 202 -14.21 9.93 -3.59
C HIS A 202 -13.83 11.17 -2.79
N ASN A 203 -13.19 11.00 -1.62
CA ASN A 203 -12.79 12.14 -0.80
C ASN A 203 -11.84 13.07 -1.56
N PHE A 204 -10.87 12.52 -2.30
CA PHE A 204 -9.96 13.32 -3.12
C PHE A 204 -10.68 13.99 -4.31
N ILE A 205 -11.48 13.25 -5.06
CA ILE A 205 -12.18 13.76 -6.25
C ILE A 205 -13.22 14.82 -5.89
N SER A 206 -13.84 14.74 -4.71
CA SER A 206 -14.79 15.74 -4.21
C SER A 206 -14.15 17.08 -3.84
N GLU A 207 -12.82 17.11 -3.62
CA GLU A 207 -12.07 18.34 -3.33
C GLU A 207 -11.68 19.13 -4.58
N ILE A 208 -11.85 18.55 -5.78
CA ILE A 208 -11.60 19.25 -7.03
C ILE A 208 -12.62 20.41 -7.17
N PRO A 209 -12.19 21.66 -7.45
CA PRO A 209 -13.11 22.80 -7.52
C PRO A 209 -14.21 22.57 -8.56
N GLY A 210 -15.46 22.87 -8.17
CA GLY A 210 -16.65 22.73 -9.02
C GLY A 210 -16.57 23.56 -10.29
N GLU A 211 -15.93 24.75 -10.22
CA GLU A 211 -15.76 25.65 -11.34
C GLU A 211 -15.03 24.98 -12.53
N VAL A 212 -14.08 24.08 -12.26
CA VAL A 212 -13.38 23.34 -13.32
C VAL A 212 -14.33 22.42 -14.09
N ILE A 213 -15.24 21.77 -13.36
CA ILE A 213 -16.25 20.86 -13.94
C ILE A 213 -17.34 21.65 -14.68
N GLU A 214 -17.76 22.79 -14.11
CA GLU A 214 -18.75 23.67 -14.74
C GLU A 214 -18.22 24.28 -16.01
N ALA A 215 -17.00 24.82 -16.01
CA ALA A 215 -16.34 25.34 -17.22
C ALA A 215 -16.29 24.28 -18.35
N ALA A 216 -15.86 23.07 -18.02
CA ALA A 216 -15.83 21.97 -18.99
C ALA A 216 -17.22 21.63 -19.56
N ARG A 217 -18.27 21.73 -18.73
CA ARG A 217 -19.67 21.52 -19.20
C ARG A 217 -20.15 22.63 -20.12
N VAL A 218 -19.77 23.89 -19.82
CA VAL A 218 -20.07 25.02 -20.71
C VAL A 218 -19.39 24.86 -22.07
N ASP A 219 -18.15 24.29 -22.07
CA ASP A 219 -17.43 23.93 -23.29
C ASP A 219 -18.02 22.68 -24.01
N GLY A 220 -19.14 22.13 -23.52
CA GLY A 220 -19.82 20.99 -24.14
C GLY A 220 -19.23 19.62 -23.79
N ALA A 221 -18.33 19.51 -22.80
CA ALA A 221 -17.76 18.24 -22.40
C ALA A 221 -18.78 17.34 -21.70
N GLY A 222 -18.96 16.13 -22.22
CA GLY A 222 -19.74 15.09 -21.58
C GLY A 222 -18.99 14.42 -20.42
N HIS A 223 -19.70 13.61 -19.63
CA HIS A 223 -19.13 12.92 -18.43
C HIS A 223 -17.86 12.10 -18.74
N ALA A 224 -17.83 11.38 -19.86
CA ALA A 224 -16.64 10.62 -20.26
C ALA A 224 -15.43 11.54 -20.50
N THR A 225 -15.62 12.66 -21.22
CA THR A 225 -14.55 13.61 -21.48
C THR A 225 -14.03 14.24 -20.19
N ILE A 226 -14.91 14.66 -19.29
CA ILE A 226 -14.58 15.21 -17.98
C ILE A 226 -13.78 14.19 -17.16
N PHE A 227 -14.24 12.94 -17.11
CA PHE A 227 -13.55 11.87 -16.35
C PHE A 227 -12.14 11.63 -16.88
N TRP A 228 -11.98 11.36 -18.18
CA TRP A 228 -10.69 10.96 -18.75
C TRP A 228 -9.71 12.10 -18.90
N ARG A 229 -10.17 13.33 -19.21
CA ARG A 229 -9.28 14.46 -19.51
C ARG A 229 -9.05 15.41 -18.35
N ILE A 230 -9.90 15.37 -17.31
CA ILE A 230 -9.81 16.32 -16.20
C ILE A 230 -9.65 15.55 -14.88
N ILE A 231 -10.63 14.73 -14.49
CA ILE A 231 -10.65 14.08 -13.19
C ILE A 231 -9.50 13.10 -13.04
N LEU A 232 -9.33 12.18 -13.97
CA LEU A 232 -8.32 11.15 -13.90
C LEU A 232 -6.89 11.75 -13.83
N PRO A 233 -6.48 12.69 -14.68
CA PRO A 233 -5.16 13.34 -14.57
C PRO A 233 -4.96 14.08 -13.25
N LEU A 234 -5.95 14.82 -12.77
CA LEU A 234 -5.87 15.53 -11.49
C LEU A 234 -5.80 14.58 -10.30
N SER A 235 -6.40 13.39 -10.42
CA SER A 235 -6.45 12.38 -9.36
C SER A 235 -5.25 11.43 -9.36
N VAL A 236 -4.31 11.54 -10.29
CA VAL A 236 -3.11 10.68 -10.38
C VAL A 236 -2.38 10.54 -9.03
N PRO A 237 -2.15 11.59 -8.22
CA PRO A 237 -1.47 11.45 -6.94
C PRO A 237 -2.23 10.55 -5.95
N ALA A 238 -3.56 10.68 -5.88
CA ALA A 238 -4.40 9.85 -5.01
C ALA A 238 -4.48 8.40 -5.52
N ILE A 239 -4.68 8.22 -6.82
CA ILE A 239 -4.71 6.91 -7.49
C ILE A 239 -3.39 6.18 -7.30
N ALA A 240 -2.26 6.86 -7.46
CA ALA A 240 -0.94 6.27 -7.25
C ALA A 240 -0.70 5.91 -5.79
N SER A 241 -1.12 6.75 -4.83
CA SER A 241 -0.98 6.47 -3.41
C SER A 241 -1.78 5.23 -2.98
N PHE A 242 -3.04 5.15 -3.40
CA PHE A 242 -3.86 3.96 -3.14
C PHE A 242 -3.34 2.74 -3.92
N GLY A 243 -2.88 2.93 -5.16
CA GLY A 243 -2.30 1.87 -5.98
C GLY A 243 -1.07 1.21 -5.34
N ILE A 244 -0.18 1.98 -4.72
CA ILE A 244 0.95 1.44 -3.96
C ILE A 244 0.45 0.60 -2.78
N PHE A 245 -0.51 1.12 -2.03
CA PHE A 245 -1.10 0.42 -0.89
C PHE A 245 -1.75 -0.90 -1.33
N GLN A 246 -2.59 -0.86 -2.38
CA GLN A 246 -3.26 -2.02 -2.92
C GLN A 246 -2.27 -3.05 -3.48
N PHE A 247 -1.23 -2.59 -4.20
CA PHE A 247 -0.16 -3.46 -4.68
C PHE A 247 0.51 -4.21 -3.53
N LEU A 248 0.92 -3.50 -2.49
CA LEU A 248 1.57 -4.10 -1.32
C LEU A 248 0.63 -5.05 -0.57
N TRP A 249 -0.65 -4.72 -0.48
CA TRP A 249 -1.65 -5.60 0.12
C TRP A 249 -1.76 -6.90 -0.64
N VAL A 250 -2.00 -6.85 -1.96
CA VAL A 250 -2.16 -8.06 -2.78
C VAL A 250 -0.85 -8.88 -2.84
N TRP A 251 0.30 -8.20 -2.94
CA TRP A 251 1.61 -8.87 -2.96
C TRP A 251 1.89 -9.68 -1.69
N ASN A 252 1.54 -9.13 -0.53
CA ASN A 252 1.77 -9.77 0.76
C ASN A 252 0.60 -10.67 1.22
N ASP A 253 -0.44 -10.79 0.41
CA ASP A 253 -1.59 -11.62 0.78
C ASP A 253 -1.24 -13.11 0.78
N LEU A 254 -1.69 -13.79 1.80
CA LEU A 254 -1.67 -15.23 1.93
C LEU A 254 -3.09 -15.78 2.07
N LEU A 255 -3.97 -15.06 2.76
CA LEU A 255 -5.24 -15.59 3.20
C LEU A 255 -6.23 -15.77 2.05
N VAL A 256 -6.35 -14.77 1.17
CA VAL A 256 -7.18 -14.86 -0.04
C VAL A 256 -6.59 -15.92 -0.97
N ALA A 257 -5.24 -15.96 -1.09
CA ALA A 257 -4.57 -16.95 -1.91
C ALA A 257 -4.86 -18.39 -1.45
N LEU A 258 -4.78 -18.69 -0.15
CA LEU A 258 -5.08 -20.04 0.40
C LEU A 258 -6.50 -20.50 0.08
N VAL A 259 -7.46 -19.59 0.03
CA VAL A 259 -8.87 -19.91 -0.26
C VAL A 259 -9.14 -20.06 -1.75
N PHE A 260 -8.60 -19.17 -2.59
CA PHE A 260 -9.00 -19.06 -4.00
C PHE A 260 -8.00 -19.65 -5.00
N SER A 261 -6.76 -19.99 -4.58
CA SER A 261 -5.78 -20.64 -5.48
C SER A 261 -6.11 -22.11 -5.77
N GLY A 262 -7.07 -22.70 -5.07
CA GLY A 262 -7.43 -24.11 -5.23
C GLY A 262 -6.35 -25.10 -4.79
N GLY A 263 -5.33 -24.66 -4.06
CA GLY A 263 -4.24 -25.50 -3.55
C GLY A 263 -3.27 -25.99 -4.63
N THR A 264 -3.33 -25.43 -5.86
CA THR A 264 -2.45 -25.82 -6.96
C THR A 264 -1.25 -24.90 -7.06
N ALA A 265 -0.08 -25.43 -7.41
CA ALA A 265 1.12 -24.64 -7.65
C ALA A 265 1.00 -23.70 -8.87
N ASP A 266 0.07 -23.98 -9.78
CA ASP A 266 -0.10 -23.26 -11.05
C ASP A 266 -0.47 -21.79 -10.87
N VAL A 267 -1.24 -21.48 -9.83
CA VAL A 267 -1.71 -20.11 -9.54
C VAL A 267 -1.33 -19.62 -8.14
N ALA A 268 -0.67 -20.44 -7.33
CA ALA A 268 -0.27 -20.07 -5.97
C ALA A 268 0.78 -18.95 -5.99
N PRO A 269 0.62 -17.88 -5.16
CA PRO A 269 1.61 -16.82 -5.04
C PRO A 269 2.82 -17.22 -4.20
N ILE A 270 3.86 -16.39 -4.26
CA ILE A 270 5.11 -16.60 -3.50
C ILE A 270 4.88 -16.69 -1.99
N THR A 271 3.92 -15.95 -1.43
CA THR A 271 3.56 -15.96 -0.01
C THR A 271 3.08 -17.32 0.44
N GLN A 272 2.28 -18.01 -0.39
CA GLN A 272 1.84 -19.38 -0.10
C GLN A 272 3.03 -20.34 -0.09
N ARG A 273 3.94 -20.24 -1.05
CA ARG A 273 5.14 -21.09 -1.07
C ARG A 273 6.06 -20.84 0.11
N LEU A 274 6.27 -19.58 0.51
CA LEU A 274 7.05 -19.24 1.70
C LEU A 274 6.42 -19.82 2.97
N ALA A 275 5.10 -19.78 3.08
CA ALA A 275 4.39 -20.39 4.20
C ALA A 275 4.58 -21.93 4.24
N GLU A 276 4.58 -22.60 3.09
CA GLU A 276 4.86 -24.02 2.97
C GLU A 276 6.29 -24.38 3.39
N LEU A 277 7.30 -23.56 3.01
CA LEU A 277 8.71 -23.74 3.42
C LEU A 277 8.91 -23.63 4.94
N THR A 278 8.05 -22.88 5.62
CA THR A 278 8.09 -22.81 7.09
C THR A 278 7.78 -24.18 7.71
N GLY A 279 6.88 -24.96 7.07
CA GLY A 279 6.51 -26.32 7.46
C GLY A 279 6.14 -26.48 8.94
N THR A 280 5.84 -27.71 9.35
CA THR A 280 5.55 -28.02 10.76
C THR A 280 6.80 -28.14 11.63
N ARG A 281 7.98 -28.27 11.04
CA ARG A 281 9.26 -28.54 11.75
C ARG A 281 10.34 -27.47 11.49
N GLY A 282 10.10 -26.47 10.63
CA GLY A 282 11.07 -25.41 10.36
C GLY A 282 12.40 -25.88 9.73
N ASN A 283 12.39 -26.99 9.02
CA ASN A 283 13.64 -27.59 8.52
C ASN A 283 14.25 -26.85 7.33
N GLU A 284 13.50 -25.98 6.64
CA GLU A 284 13.97 -25.28 5.43
C GLU A 284 14.23 -23.78 5.69
N TRP A 285 14.71 -23.42 6.88
CA TRP A 285 14.99 -22.02 7.24
C TRP A 285 15.96 -21.33 6.29
N HIS A 286 16.94 -22.03 5.77
CA HIS A 286 17.92 -21.52 4.78
C HIS A 286 17.22 -21.06 3.49
N ARG A 287 16.27 -21.85 2.98
CA ARG A 287 15.45 -21.52 1.79
C ARG A 287 14.40 -20.44 2.11
N LEU A 288 13.79 -20.55 3.27
CA LEU A 288 12.79 -19.55 3.70
C LEU A 288 13.40 -18.15 3.77
N THR A 289 14.58 -18.00 4.39
CA THR A 289 15.24 -16.69 4.52
C THR A 289 15.66 -16.15 3.16
N ALA A 290 16.27 -16.95 2.30
CA ALA A 290 16.62 -16.55 0.93
C ALA A 290 15.37 -16.19 0.10
N GLY A 291 14.32 -17.00 0.16
CA GLY A 291 13.06 -16.77 -0.52
C GLY A 291 12.35 -15.50 -0.03
N ALA A 292 12.38 -15.21 1.27
CA ALA A 292 11.85 -13.98 1.84
C ALA A 292 12.56 -12.75 1.25
N PHE A 293 13.90 -12.75 1.13
CA PHE A 293 14.63 -11.63 0.52
C PHE A 293 14.34 -11.49 -0.98
N VAL A 294 14.23 -12.59 -1.71
CA VAL A 294 13.80 -12.57 -3.12
C VAL A 294 12.40 -11.95 -3.24
N SER A 295 11.47 -12.31 -2.35
CA SER A 295 10.12 -11.76 -2.39
C SER A 295 10.05 -10.27 -2.06
N MET A 296 11.00 -9.73 -1.28
CA MET A 296 11.05 -8.31 -0.90
C MET A 296 11.51 -7.39 -2.04
N ILE A 297 12.17 -7.92 -3.06
CA ILE A 297 12.75 -7.10 -4.16
C ILE A 297 11.68 -6.25 -4.85
N ILE A 298 10.56 -6.85 -5.21
CA ILE A 298 9.48 -6.15 -5.95
C ILE A 298 8.77 -5.10 -5.08
N PRO A 299 8.30 -5.40 -3.85
CA PRO A 299 7.76 -4.39 -2.96
C PRO A 299 8.69 -3.19 -2.74
N LEU A 300 9.98 -3.44 -2.53
CA LEU A 300 10.97 -2.39 -2.37
C LEU A 300 11.15 -1.56 -3.65
N ALA A 301 11.23 -2.20 -4.82
CA ALA A 301 11.35 -1.51 -6.10
C ALA A 301 10.12 -0.63 -6.37
N VAL A 302 8.91 -1.13 -6.11
CA VAL A 302 7.66 -0.38 -6.24
C VAL A 302 7.62 0.79 -5.26
N PHE A 303 7.96 0.55 -3.99
CA PHE A 303 7.99 1.58 -2.97
C PHE A 303 8.97 2.71 -3.33
N PHE A 304 10.24 2.38 -3.63
CA PHE A 304 11.24 3.39 -3.97
C PHE A 304 10.94 4.11 -5.28
N GLY A 305 10.37 3.42 -6.27
CA GLY A 305 9.97 4.02 -7.54
C GLY A 305 8.81 5.01 -7.40
N LEU A 306 7.88 4.74 -6.49
CA LEU A 306 6.63 5.48 -6.35
C LEU A 306 6.53 6.32 -5.07
N GLN A 307 7.53 6.28 -4.15
CA GLN A 307 7.49 6.95 -2.84
C GLN A 307 7.16 8.45 -2.93
N ARG A 308 7.59 9.13 -4.00
CA ARG A 308 7.28 10.57 -4.22
C ARG A 308 5.78 10.86 -4.31
N TYR A 309 5.01 9.92 -4.85
CA TYR A 309 3.55 10.06 -4.96
C TYR A 309 2.88 9.76 -3.61
N PHE A 310 3.40 8.77 -2.87
CA PHE A 310 2.92 8.41 -1.54
C PHE A 310 3.03 9.58 -0.55
N VAL A 311 4.20 10.23 -0.49
CA VAL A 311 4.43 11.41 0.39
C VAL A 311 3.49 12.56 0.02
N ARG A 312 3.30 12.84 -1.26
CA ARG A 312 2.39 13.91 -1.72
C ARG A 312 0.92 13.61 -1.40
N GLY A 313 0.48 12.36 -1.57
CA GLY A 313 -0.89 11.94 -1.28
C GLY A 313 -1.23 12.03 0.21
N LEU A 314 -0.31 11.63 1.10
CA LEU A 314 -0.49 11.75 2.55
C LEU A 314 -0.53 13.22 3.02
N LEU A 315 0.31 14.08 2.44
CA LEU A 315 0.34 15.51 2.80
C LEU A 315 -0.90 16.25 2.32
N ALA A 316 -1.47 15.88 1.17
CA ALA A 316 -2.71 16.50 0.66
C ALA A 316 -3.91 16.21 1.59
N GLY A 317 -3.96 15.02 2.21
CA GLY A 317 -5.01 14.67 3.19
C GLY A 317 -4.77 15.17 4.61
N GLY A 318 -3.54 15.54 4.96
CA GLY A 318 -3.14 15.90 6.34
C GLY A 318 -3.03 17.40 6.64
N LEU A 319 -3.17 18.29 5.66
CA LEU A 319 -2.97 19.74 5.83
C LEU A 319 -4.24 20.51 6.23
N LYS A 320 -5.34 19.83 6.57
CA LYS A 320 -6.56 20.46 7.12
C LYS A 320 -6.71 20.12 8.61
N GLY A 321 -5.72 20.52 9.41
CA GLY A 321 -5.79 20.52 10.86
C GLY A 321 -5.23 21.82 11.41
#